data_6dcb53ee0f940cf0e3056fa40ce115c6
#
_entry.id   6dcb53ee0f940cf0e3056fa40ce115c6
#
_cell.length_a   1.000
_cell.length_b   1.000
_cell.length_c   1.000
_cell.angle_alpha   90.00
_cell.angle_beta   90.00
_cell.angle_gamma   90.00
#
_symmetry.space_group_name_H-M   'P 1'
#
loop_
_entity.id
_entity.type
_entity.pdbx_description
1 polymer ?
#
loop_
_entity_poly.entity_id
_entity_poly.type
_entity_poly.pdbx_seq_one_letter_code
_entity_poly.pdbx_strand_id
1 'polypeptide(L)'
;MIVRGICTLRPGITGVSDNITVRSIVGRFLEHHRLFYFRNGGNEKIFLSSADWMPRNLNERVELMIPIEDKRHKARIKGILDLYLVDTLKAHLMRADGSYYKVSNIEGPLSAQEELMEAANTQDSRDQMTVIERFKPMFKMKE
;
A
#
# COMPACT_ATOMS: atom_id res chain seq x y z
N MET A 1 1.73 6.11 -3.71
CA MET A 1 2.32 4.80 -4.08
C MET A 1 3.03 4.22 -2.87
N ILE A 2 2.98 2.87 -2.70
CA ILE A 2 3.77 2.15 -1.69
C ILE A 2 4.81 1.35 -2.47
N VAL A 3 6.10 1.65 -2.26
CA VAL A 3 7.19 1.07 -3.05
C VAL A 3 8.26 0.54 -2.11
N ARG A 4 8.57 -0.75 -2.21
CA ARG A 4 9.68 -1.40 -1.55
C ARG A 4 10.84 -1.60 -2.53
N GLY A 5 11.96 -0.96 -2.27
CA GLY A 5 13.14 -1.03 -3.12
C GLY A 5 13.43 0.28 -3.86
N ILE A 6 14.16 0.19 -4.96
CA ILE A 6 14.55 1.36 -5.75
C ILE A 6 13.33 1.97 -6.43
N CYS A 7 13.14 3.28 -6.24
CA CYS A 7 12.10 4.06 -6.91
C CYS A 7 12.74 5.22 -7.65
N THR A 8 12.59 5.25 -8.96
CA THR A 8 13.12 6.31 -9.84
C THR A 8 12.12 7.46 -10.03
N LEU A 9 10.87 7.26 -9.62
CA LEU A 9 9.85 8.31 -9.66
C LEU A 9 10.16 9.33 -8.57
N ARG A 10 10.17 10.61 -8.93
CA ARG A 10 10.35 11.73 -8.00
C ARG A 10 8.98 12.33 -7.67
N PRO A 11 8.49 12.21 -6.44
CA PRO A 11 7.20 12.78 -6.03
C PRO A 11 7.30 14.29 -5.81
N GLY A 12 6.17 15.00 -5.92
CA GLY A 12 6.07 16.41 -5.55
C GLY A 12 6.85 17.38 -6.43
N ILE A 13 7.15 17.02 -7.68
CA ILE A 13 7.74 17.93 -8.66
C ILE A 13 6.63 18.78 -9.27
N THR A 14 6.74 20.10 -9.10
CA THR A 14 5.74 21.07 -9.56
C THR A 14 5.44 20.91 -11.05
N GLY A 15 4.17 20.81 -11.39
CA GLY A 15 3.68 20.62 -12.77
C GLY A 15 3.90 19.22 -13.36
N VAL A 16 4.53 18.30 -12.61
CA VAL A 16 4.84 16.94 -13.10
C VAL A 16 4.25 15.87 -12.20
N SER A 17 4.50 15.95 -10.90
CA SER A 17 4.13 14.92 -9.92
C SER A 17 3.59 15.50 -8.61
N ASP A 18 2.97 16.67 -8.66
CA ASP A 18 2.44 17.38 -7.48
C ASP A 18 1.51 16.53 -6.61
N ASN A 19 0.74 15.67 -7.26
CA ASN A 19 -0.26 14.81 -6.61
C ASN A 19 0.25 13.38 -6.35
N ILE A 20 1.55 13.13 -6.53
CA ILE A 20 2.14 11.81 -6.30
C ILE A 20 2.88 11.83 -4.97
N THR A 21 2.60 10.83 -4.14
CA THR A 21 3.36 10.53 -2.93
C THR A 21 3.95 9.13 -3.03
N VAL A 22 5.18 8.96 -2.54
CA VAL A 22 5.86 7.66 -2.48
C VAL A 22 6.17 7.35 -1.03
N ARG A 23 5.68 6.20 -0.59
CA ARG A 23 5.90 5.65 0.75
C ARG A 23 6.66 4.33 0.64
N SER A 24 7.64 4.11 1.51
CA SER A 24 8.34 2.85 1.66
C SER A 24 8.16 2.34 3.08
N ILE A 25 7.83 1.05 3.23
CA ILE A 25 7.72 0.40 4.53
C ILE A 25 8.77 -0.69 4.60
N VAL A 26 9.70 -0.58 5.56
CA VAL A 26 10.77 -1.53 5.78
C VAL A 26 10.63 -2.12 7.17
N GLY A 27 10.09 -3.31 7.25
CA GLY A 27 9.83 -4.02 8.49
C GLY A 27 10.54 -5.37 8.55
N ARG A 28 10.04 -6.25 9.41
CA ARG A 28 10.57 -7.59 9.65
C ARG A 28 10.49 -8.49 8.42
N PHE A 29 9.41 -8.36 7.63
CA PHE A 29 9.17 -9.19 6.47
C PHE A 29 9.48 -8.47 5.18
N LEU A 30 10.02 -9.20 4.21
CA LEU A 30 10.07 -8.78 2.82
C LEU A 30 8.72 -9.13 2.17
N GLU A 31 7.92 -8.11 1.93
CA GLU A 31 6.61 -8.27 1.29
C GLU A 31 6.78 -8.18 -0.22
N HIS A 32 6.23 -9.15 -0.92
CA HIS A 32 6.46 -9.34 -2.36
C HIS A 32 5.15 -9.35 -3.17
N HIS A 33 4.09 -8.81 -2.62
CA HIS A 33 2.83 -8.63 -3.34
C HIS A 33 2.86 -7.39 -4.22
N ARG A 34 2.29 -7.46 -5.41
CA ARG A 34 2.15 -6.35 -6.36
C ARG A 34 0.67 -6.14 -6.60
N LEU A 35 0.15 -5.06 -6.02
CA LEU A 35 -1.25 -4.68 -6.01
C LEU A 35 -1.45 -3.34 -6.69
N PHE A 36 -2.47 -3.26 -7.54
CA PHE A 36 -2.87 -2.04 -8.21
C PHE A 36 -4.31 -1.73 -7.87
N TYR A 37 -4.54 -0.56 -7.32
CA TYR A 37 -5.86 -0.04 -7.00
C TYR A 37 -6.15 1.21 -7.83
N PHE A 38 -7.30 1.22 -8.49
CA PHE A 38 -7.80 2.35 -9.26
C PHE A 38 -9.21 2.71 -8.78
N ARG A 39 -9.41 3.96 -8.37
CA ARG A 39 -10.73 4.48 -7.96
C ARG A 39 -11.72 4.50 -9.12
N ASN A 40 -11.25 4.75 -10.35
CA ASN A 40 -11.98 4.62 -11.61
C ASN A 40 -13.40 5.23 -11.55
N GLY A 41 -13.50 6.52 -11.17
CA GLY A 41 -14.77 7.22 -11.09
C GLY A 41 -15.80 6.61 -10.12
N GLY A 42 -15.35 5.87 -9.09
CA GLY A 42 -16.21 5.17 -8.13
C GLY A 42 -16.46 3.69 -8.45
N ASN A 43 -16.12 3.22 -9.65
CA ASN A 43 -16.12 1.80 -10.01
C ASN A 43 -14.73 1.20 -9.77
N GLU A 44 -14.42 0.94 -8.51
CA GLU A 44 -13.10 0.51 -8.06
C GLU A 44 -12.60 -0.76 -8.75
N LYS A 45 -11.37 -0.69 -9.26
CA LYS A 45 -10.68 -1.84 -9.87
C LYS A 45 -9.42 -2.16 -9.09
N ILE A 46 -9.23 -3.44 -8.80
CA ILE A 46 -8.05 -3.98 -8.14
C ILE A 46 -7.47 -5.09 -9.00
N PHE A 47 -6.14 -5.06 -9.14
CA PHE A 47 -5.40 -6.10 -9.83
C PHE A 47 -4.28 -6.63 -8.94
N LEU A 48 -4.00 -7.92 -9.08
CA LEU A 48 -2.85 -8.60 -8.52
C LEU A 48 -1.89 -8.95 -9.66
N SER A 49 -0.60 -8.66 -9.50
CA SER A 49 0.40 -8.93 -10.52
C SER A 49 1.57 -9.75 -9.97
N SER A 50 2.20 -10.54 -10.85
CA SER A 50 3.48 -11.20 -10.58
C SER A 50 4.68 -10.33 -10.93
N ALA A 51 4.50 -9.28 -11.76
CA ALA A 51 5.57 -8.43 -12.25
C ALA A 51 6.03 -7.39 -11.24
N ASP A 52 7.32 -7.30 -11.01
CA ASP A 52 7.94 -6.06 -10.53
C ASP A 52 7.94 -5.00 -11.64
N TRP A 53 7.87 -3.73 -11.29
CA TRP A 53 7.99 -2.65 -12.27
C TRP A 53 9.45 -2.39 -12.66
N MET A 54 10.06 -3.43 -13.21
CA MET A 54 11.43 -3.42 -13.69
C MET A 54 11.47 -3.78 -15.18
N PRO A 55 12.38 -3.20 -15.98
CA PRO A 55 12.47 -3.48 -17.41
C PRO A 55 12.51 -4.97 -17.73
N ARG A 56 13.28 -5.75 -16.97
CA ARG A 56 13.38 -7.20 -17.14
C ARG A 56 12.02 -7.91 -16.99
N ASN A 57 11.22 -7.54 -15.99
CA ASN A 57 9.91 -8.16 -15.79
C ASN A 57 8.92 -7.78 -16.88
N LEU A 58 8.94 -6.49 -17.28
CA LEU A 58 7.96 -5.96 -18.23
C LEU A 58 8.27 -6.30 -19.69
N ASN A 59 9.55 -6.51 -20.05
CA ASN A 59 9.98 -6.68 -21.44
C ASN A 59 10.51 -8.08 -21.78
N GLU A 60 10.98 -8.86 -20.77
CA GLU A 60 11.73 -10.09 -21.01
C GLU A 60 11.09 -11.32 -20.36
N ARG A 61 10.00 -11.16 -19.58
CA ARG A 61 9.33 -12.23 -18.86
C ARG A 61 7.87 -12.35 -19.27
N VAL A 62 7.33 -13.55 -19.12
CA VAL A 62 5.89 -13.77 -19.12
C VAL A 62 5.39 -13.56 -17.71
N GLU A 63 4.58 -12.53 -17.53
CA GLU A 63 4.03 -12.12 -16.25
C GLU A 63 2.50 -12.12 -16.31
N LEU A 64 1.87 -12.26 -15.15
CA LEU A 64 0.42 -12.28 -15.04
C LEU A 64 -0.06 -11.03 -14.31
N MET A 65 -1.17 -10.47 -14.80
CA MET A 65 -1.96 -9.48 -14.07
C MET A 65 -3.44 -9.92 -14.11
N ILE A 66 -3.99 -10.19 -12.95
CA ILE A 66 -5.36 -10.69 -12.81
C ILE A 66 -6.25 -9.67 -12.10
N PRO A 67 -7.47 -9.41 -12.60
CA PRO A 67 -8.44 -8.58 -11.92
C PRO A 67 -9.02 -9.33 -10.71
N ILE A 68 -9.21 -8.63 -9.61
CA ILE A 68 -9.93 -9.14 -8.45
C ILE A 68 -11.38 -8.68 -8.57
N GLU A 69 -12.30 -9.62 -8.80
CA GLU A 69 -13.72 -9.32 -9.03
C GLU A 69 -14.59 -9.54 -7.78
N ASP A 70 -14.26 -10.54 -6.95
CA ASP A 70 -15.00 -10.84 -5.73
C ASP A 70 -14.94 -9.66 -4.73
N LYS A 71 -16.11 -9.22 -4.27
CA LYS A 71 -16.24 -8.05 -3.40
C LYS A 71 -15.53 -8.21 -2.05
N ARG A 72 -15.47 -9.42 -1.50
CA ARG A 72 -14.82 -9.70 -0.21
C ARG A 72 -13.30 -9.59 -0.37
N HIS A 73 -12.77 -10.15 -1.46
CA HIS A 73 -11.33 -10.03 -1.78
C HIS A 73 -10.94 -8.58 -2.08
N LYS A 74 -11.77 -7.81 -2.81
CA LYS A 74 -11.56 -6.37 -3.02
C LYS A 74 -11.48 -5.62 -1.69
N ALA A 75 -12.46 -5.84 -0.81
CA ALA A 75 -12.49 -5.19 0.50
C ALA A 75 -11.26 -5.55 1.34
N ARG A 76 -10.86 -6.82 1.37
CA ARG A 76 -9.67 -7.28 2.08
C ARG A 76 -8.39 -6.63 1.55
N ILE A 77 -8.18 -6.62 0.24
CA ILE A 77 -6.97 -6.03 -0.37
C ILE A 77 -6.94 -4.53 -0.15
N LYS A 78 -8.09 -3.86 -0.32
CA LYS A 78 -8.19 -2.43 -0.03
C LYS A 78 -7.81 -2.13 1.41
N GLY A 79 -8.30 -2.89 2.37
CA GLY A 79 -7.95 -2.72 3.77
C GLY A 79 -6.47 -2.93 4.06
N ILE A 80 -5.80 -3.89 3.40
CA ILE A 80 -4.35 -4.07 3.50
C ILE A 80 -3.63 -2.82 2.96
N LEU A 81 -4.04 -2.29 1.81
CA LEU A 81 -3.47 -1.07 1.25
C LEU A 81 -3.69 0.15 2.16
N ASP A 82 -4.89 0.30 2.71
CA ASP A 82 -5.23 1.36 3.65
C ASP A 82 -4.36 1.26 4.92
N LEU A 83 -4.13 0.05 5.43
CA LEU A 83 -3.26 -0.20 6.59
C LEU A 83 -1.80 0.23 6.32
N TYR A 84 -1.26 -0.06 5.14
CA TYR A 84 0.07 0.42 4.75
C TYR A 84 0.13 1.95 4.65
N LEU A 85 -0.95 2.59 4.23
CA LEU A 85 -0.99 4.05 4.13
C LEU A 85 -1.01 4.74 5.50
N VAL A 86 -1.42 4.05 6.57
CA VAL A 86 -1.42 4.58 7.95
C VAL A 86 -0.23 4.13 8.80
N ASP A 87 0.64 3.27 8.29
CA ASP A 87 1.86 2.88 9.02
C ASP A 87 2.69 4.11 9.39
N THR A 88 3.06 4.19 10.67
CA THR A 88 3.86 5.30 11.23
C THR A 88 5.18 4.81 11.84
N LEU A 89 5.28 3.53 12.17
CA LEU A 89 6.48 2.97 12.79
C LEU A 89 7.57 2.62 11.79
N LYS A 90 7.19 2.09 10.64
CA LYS A 90 8.13 1.57 9.63
C LYS A 90 8.11 2.36 8.33
N ALA A 91 7.16 3.28 8.17
CA ALA A 91 7.01 4.06 6.96
C ALA A 91 8.02 5.20 6.84
N HIS A 92 8.51 5.38 5.62
CA HIS A 92 9.33 6.48 5.19
C HIS A 92 8.68 7.11 3.95
N LEU A 93 8.63 8.43 3.90
CA LEU A 93 8.15 9.19 2.75
C LEU A 93 9.32 9.73 1.93
N MET A 94 9.19 9.63 0.61
CA MET A 94 10.18 10.14 -0.32
C MET A 94 9.96 11.62 -0.60
N ARG A 95 11.03 12.40 -0.62
CA ARG A 95 11.03 13.81 -1.05
C ARG A 95 11.30 13.95 -2.54
N ALA A 96 11.08 15.15 -3.06
CA ALA A 96 11.34 15.48 -4.46
C ALA A 96 12.82 15.33 -4.88
N ASP A 97 13.75 15.41 -3.95
CA ASP A 97 15.17 15.17 -4.16
C ASP A 97 15.58 13.69 -4.17
N GLY A 98 14.63 12.79 -3.86
CA GLY A 98 14.86 11.35 -3.77
C GLY A 98 15.28 10.88 -2.38
N SER A 99 15.48 11.77 -1.42
CA SER A 99 15.75 11.39 -0.02
C SER A 99 14.49 10.89 0.68
N TYR A 100 14.68 10.10 1.74
CA TYR A 100 13.58 9.58 2.55
C TYR A 100 13.62 10.16 3.96
N TYR A 101 12.46 10.38 4.54
CA TYR A 101 12.33 10.72 5.95
C TYR A 101 11.31 9.81 6.62
N LYS A 102 11.55 9.51 7.88
CA LYS A 102 10.66 8.65 8.68
C LYS A 102 9.36 9.39 8.96
N VAL A 103 8.24 8.68 8.82
CA VAL A 103 6.95 9.19 9.27
C VAL A 103 6.96 9.17 10.81
N SER A 104 6.61 10.29 11.43
CA SER A 104 6.39 10.37 12.87
C SER A 104 4.94 10.78 13.11
N ASN A 105 4.21 10.01 13.90
CA ASN A 105 2.89 10.40 14.36
C ASN A 105 2.89 10.42 15.88
N ILE A 106 2.35 11.48 16.45
CA ILE A 106 2.27 11.71 17.90
C ILE A 106 1.06 10.96 18.49
N GLU A 107 0.06 10.61 17.68
CA GLU A 107 -1.21 10.05 18.14
C GLU A 107 -1.25 8.52 18.29
N GLY A 108 -0.18 7.85 18.02
CA GLY A 108 -0.03 6.40 18.23
C GLY A 108 0.86 5.74 17.18
N PRO A 109 1.84 4.94 17.60
CA PRO A 109 2.68 4.16 16.71
C PRO A 109 1.87 2.99 16.13
N LEU A 110 1.88 2.84 14.79
CA LEU A 110 1.24 1.73 14.09
C LEU A 110 2.21 1.09 13.12
N SER A 111 2.32 -0.23 13.20
CA SER A 111 3.08 -1.08 12.29
C SER A 111 2.12 -1.96 11.49
N ALA A 112 2.02 -1.72 10.19
CA ALA A 112 1.13 -2.50 9.34
C ALA A 112 1.46 -4.01 9.35
N GLN A 113 2.74 -4.38 9.43
CA GLN A 113 3.14 -5.78 9.49
C GLN A 113 2.75 -6.45 10.81
N GLU A 114 2.86 -5.74 11.93
CA GLU A 114 2.47 -6.28 13.25
C GLU A 114 0.97 -6.47 13.33
N GLU A 115 0.18 -5.50 12.85
CA GLU A 115 -1.27 -5.61 12.76
C GLU A 115 -1.73 -6.79 11.89
N LEU A 116 -1.09 -6.98 10.73
CA LEU A 116 -1.39 -8.11 9.84
C LEU A 116 -1.02 -9.46 10.47
N MET A 117 0.08 -9.51 11.24
CA MET A 117 0.47 -10.71 11.99
C MET A 117 -0.54 -11.03 13.08
N GLU A 118 -0.95 -10.04 13.85
CA GLU A 118 -1.94 -10.22 14.92
C GLU A 118 -3.27 -10.72 14.35
N ALA A 119 -3.73 -10.11 13.24
CA ALA A 119 -4.92 -10.54 12.53
C ALA A 119 -4.83 -11.98 11.99
N ALA A 120 -3.63 -12.43 11.59
CA ALA A 120 -3.44 -13.81 11.12
C ALA A 120 -3.40 -14.83 12.26
N ASN A 121 -2.93 -14.43 13.45
CA ASN A 121 -2.84 -15.28 14.63
C ASN A 121 -4.18 -15.43 15.36
N THR A 122 -5.07 -14.46 15.24
CA THR A 122 -6.46 -14.59 15.71
C THR A 122 -7.18 -15.53 14.75
N GLN A 123 -7.40 -16.78 15.17
CA GLN A 123 -7.91 -17.90 14.36
C GLN A 123 -9.35 -17.72 13.83
N ASP A 124 -9.92 -16.55 13.93
CA ASP A 124 -11.26 -16.29 13.39
C ASP A 124 -11.17 -15.46 12.11
N SER A 125 -11.26 -16.16 10.96
CA SER A 125 -11.30 -15.55 9.62
C SER A 125 -12.44 -14.53 9.42
N ARG A 126 -13.34 -14.40 10.40
CA ARG A 126 -14.40 -13.38 10.45
C ARG A 126 -13.92 -12.07 11.02
N ASP A 127 -12.93 -12.08 11.93
CA ASP A 127 -12.40 -10.87 12.58
C ASP A 127 -11.35 -10.11 11.75
N GLN A 128 -10.86 -10.67 10.65
CA GLN A 128 -9.95 -9.94 9.75
C GLN A 128 -10.61 -8.68 9.13
N MET A 129 -11.92 -8.61 9.05
CA MET A 129 -12.63 -7.37 8.69
C MET A 129 -12.64 -6.34 9.81
N THR A 130 -12.58 -6.76 11.06
CA THR A 130 -12.70 -5.87 12.24
C THR A 130 -11.45 -5.00 12.45
N VAL A 131 -10.26 -5.51 12.11
CA VAL A 131 -9.01 -4.72 12.15
C VAL A 131 -9.09 -3.56 11.15
N ILE A 132 -9.57 -3.85 9.94
CA ILE A 132 -9.75 -2.86 8.88
C ILE A 132 -10.80 -1.81 9.26
N GLU A 133 -11.85 -2.19 9.98
CA GLU A 133 -12.90 -1.27 10.45
C GLU A 133 -12.43 -0.31 11.55
N ARG A 134 -11.50 -0.72 12.40
CA ARG A 134 -10.89 0.16 13.42
C ARG A 134 -10.20 1.40 12.85
N PHE A 135 -9.69 1.31 11.61
CA PHE A 135 -8.91 2.39 10.99
C PHE A 135 -9.68 3.23 9.97
N LYS A 136 -10.93 2.87 9.64
CA LYS A 136 -11.80 3.67 8.75
C LYS A 136 -11.98 5.14 9.16
N PRO A 137 -11.99 5.53 10.45
CA PRO A 137 -12.19 6.93 10.84
C PRO A 137 -11.00 7.84 10.57
N MET A 138 -9.79 7.30 10.33
CA MET A 138 -8.58 8.11 10.18
C MET A 138 -8.40 8.73 8.79
N PHE A 139 -9.16 8.29 7.80
CA PHE A 139 -9.10 8.83 6.44
C PHE A 139 -10.37 9.57 6.04
N LYS A 140 -10.55 10.80 6.53
CA LYS A 140 -11.31 11.79 5.77
C LYS A 140 -10.39 12.34 4.68
N MET A 141 -10.47 11.78 3.47
CA MET A 141 -9.94 12.44 2.30
C MET A 141 -10.68 13.76 2.18
N LYS A 142 -9.94 14.89 2.18
CA LYS A 142 -10.51 16.17 1.75
C LYS A 142 -10.98 16.00 0.32
N GLU A 143 -12.26 16.27 0.09
CA GLU A 143 -12.88 16.41 -1.22
C GLU A 143 -12.21 17.53 -2.00
#